data_c82bb6c098bc301e2efb53f484a4bfbd
#
_entry.id   c82bb6c098bc301e2efb53f484a4bfbd
#
_cell.length_a   1.000
_cell.length_b   1.000
_cell.length_c   1.000
_cell.angle_alpha   90.00
_cell.angle_beta   90.00
_cell.angle_gamma   90.00
#
_symmetry.space_group_name_H-M   'P 1'
#
loop_
_entity.id
_entity.type
_entity.pdbx_description
1 polymer ?
#
loop_
_entity_poly.entity_id
_entity_poly.type
_entity_poly.pdbx_seq_one_letter_code
_entity_poly.pdbx_strand_id
1 'polypeptide(L)'
;MPLSGIAPSLRSVLRHSLARLDHGALGFIVRWWVGLIILLFKPFARSGALPLRPLRGLEEHPEYEEGLPLEPVGSAWVAIDADPCFAVALPWWRLPRGWCRVRVSVDALRGSGCVKLYRDSRGGFSERTQVLLGIAGHRGEIECVCFMPLGLRRLRLDPTEHAGPFSLGCLSITSLGLADQFILTLRGIYRRTRHRLSPLYWQLRGVANRPLLQPYQRIVDYRDWVNSVEPTEDDCDRMAMKAAKEEGPTFSIVMPVYNPELAQLIEAIASVMAQTYPHWELCICDDASTEPDVWTQISELAEREPRLKVQRHVVNGGIARASSAALTSATGDYIAFLDQDDTLARWALDRMARALRQFPEAALLYSDEDKIDENGQRCEPHFKPAWNPDLLHSINYFGHMLVVRRDLVEAVGGFRAGFDGSQDYDLVLRCVDAIRPDQIVHVPGVLYHWRKSHGSTAQVLGAKAGAHPSGIAALSEHMAPIGAHVSDGPFPTSYRVRYPMPSPAPLVSIMIPT
;
A
#
# COMPACT_ATOMS: atom_id res chain seq x y z
N MET A 1 -39.70 -1.24 -30.05
CA MET A 1 -38.91 0.00 -30.01
C MET A 1 -37.62 -0.20 -30.80
N PRO A 2 -37.24 0.72 -31.68
CA PRO A 2 -36.02 0.56 -32.49
C PRO A 2 -34.76 0.68 -31.62
N LEU A 3 -33.91 -0.34 -31.72
CA LEU A 3 -32.59 -0.44 -31.03
C LEU A 3 -31.51 0.41 -31.73
N SER A 4 -31.84 1.55 -32.30
CA SER A 4 -30.98 2.33 -33.20
C SER A 4 -29.80 3.02 -32.54
N GLY A 5 -29.67 3.01 -31.19
CA GLY A 5 -28.58 3.64 -30.46
C GLY A 5 -27.59 2.65 -29.80
N ILE A 6 -27.69 1.36 -30.05
CA ILE A 6 -26.84 0.33 -29.38
C ILE A 6 -25.83 -0.20 -30.39
N ALA A 7 -24.58 -0.38 -29.94
CA ALA A 7 -23.48 -0.91 -30.77
C ALA A 7 -23.86 -2.27 -31.40
N PRO A 8 -23.50 -2.55 -32.68
CA PRO A 8 -23.92 -3.76 -33.40
C PRO A 8 -23.62 -5.07 -32.68
N SER A 9 -22.52 -5.16 -31.98
CA SER A 9 -22.10 -6.32 -31.17
C SER A 9 -23.03 -6.58 -29.97
N LEU A 10 -23.59 -5.53 -29.38
CA LEU A 10 -24.50 -5.64 -28.23
C LEU A 10 -25.92 -5.97 -28.67
N ARG A 11 -26.33 -5.51 -29.88
CA ARG A 11 -27.62 -5.91 -30.49
C ARG A 11 -27.67 -7.40 -30.75
N SER A 12 -26.58 -7.99 -31.23
CA SER A 12 -26.48 -9.43 -31.47
C SER A 12 -26.59 -10.22 -30.17
N VAL A 13 -25.83 -9.83 -29.15
CA VAL A 13 -25.86 -10.49 -27.84
C VAL A 13 -27.21 -10.33 -27.14
N LEU A 14 -27.79 -9.14 -27.15
CA LEU A 14 -29.12 -8.90 -26.57
C LEU A 14 -30.23 -9.66 -27.32
N ARG A 15 -30.17 -9.74 -28.68
CA ARG A 15 -31.12 -10.54 -29.45
C ARG A 15 -31.00 -12.03 -29.14
N HIS A 16 -29.81 -12.60 -29.06
CA HIS A 16 -29.59 -13.99 -28.71
C HIS A 16 -29.95 -14.32 -27.26
N SER A 17 -29.63 -13.45 -26.32
CA SER A 17 -29.97 -13.66 -24.91
C SER A 17 -31.44 -13.44 -24.60
N LEU A 18 -32.10 -12.48 -25.27
CA LEU A 18 -33.51 -12.23 -25.13
C LEU A 18 -34.39 -13.25 -25.90
N ALA A 19 -33.88 -13.83 -27.00
CA ALA A 19 -34.55 -14.90 -27.72
C ALA A 19 -34.55 -16.24 -26.98
N ARG A 20 -33.59 -16.49 -26.11
CA ARG A 20 -33.50 -17.67 -25.24
C ARG A 20 -34.29 -17.56 -23.93
N LEU A 21 -34.75 -16.36 -23.57
CA LEU A 21 -35.64 -16.11 -22.43
C LEU A 21 -37.12 -16.18 -22.91
N ASP A 22 -37.49 -17.34 -23.43
CA ASP A 22 -38.82 -17.52 -23.99
C ASP A 22 -39.90 -17.69 -22.90
N HIS A 23 -40.93 -16.87 -23.03
CA HIS A 23 -42.32 -17.02 -22.56
C HIS A 23 -42.65 -17.21 -21.07
N GLY A 24 -41.75 -16.83 -20.13
CA GLY A 24 -42.06 -16.84 -18.69
C GLY A 24 -42.06 -15.45 -18.05
N ALA A 25 -42.65 -15.32 -16.86
CA ALA A 25 -42.68 -14.08 -16.06
C ALA A 25 -41.30 -13.44 -15.86
N LEU A 26 -40.24 -14.24 -15.86
CA LEU A 26 -38.84 -13.75 -15.71
C LEU A 26 -38.36 -12.96 -16.95
N GLY A 27 -38.75 -13.41 -18.18
CA GLY A 27 -38.41 -12.71 -19.43
C GLY A 27 -39.11 -11.36 -19.54
N PHE A 28 -40.36 -11.27 -19.07
CA PHE A 28 -41.12 -10.02 -19.01
C PHE A 28 -40.50 -9.05 -17.99
N ILE A 29 -40.14 -9.52 -16.81
CA ILE A 29 -39.50 -8.74 -15.77
C ILE A 29 -38.15 -8.19 -16.26
N VAL A 30 -37.30 -9.01 -16.89
CA VAL A 30 -36.00 -8.58 -17.42
C VAL A 30 -36.16 -7.54 -18.53
N ARG A 31 -37.13 -7.71 -19.46
CA ARG A 31 -37.44 -6.74 -20.53
C ARG A 31 -37.96 -5.42 -19.97
N TRP A 32 -38.78 -5.47 -18.94
CA TRP A 32 -39.33 -4.28 -18.26
C TRP A 32 -38.23 -3.53 -17.51
N TRP A 33 -37.37 -4.24 -16.78
CA TRP A 33 -36.22 -3.65 -16.08
C TRP A 33 -35.21 -3.06 -17.07
N VAL A 34 -34.90 -3.71 -18.17
CA VAL A 34 -34.02 -3.16 -19.21
C VAL A 34 -34.61 -1.89 -19.81
N GLY A 35 -35.91 -1.87 -20.09
CA GLY A 35 -36.62 -0.68 -20.58
C GLY A 35 -36.59 0.46 -19.56
N LEU A 36 -36.80 0.15 -18.28
CA LEU A 36 -36.77 1.11 -17.19
C LEU A 36 -35.34 1.68 -16.96
N ILE A 37 -34.33 0.84 -17.03
CA ILE A 37 -32.92 1.25 -16.94
C ILE A 37 -32.55 2.19 -18.09
N ILE A 38 -32.96 1.86 -19.33
CA ILE A 38 -32.73 2.71 -20.51
C ILE A 38 -33.44 4.07 -20.35
N LEU A 39 -34.65 4.07 -19.78
CA LEU A 39 -35.42 5.30 -19.56
C LEU A 39 -34.86 6.18 -18.44
N LEU A 40 -34.39 5.57 -17.36
CA LEU A 40 -33.88 6.26 -16.19
C LEU A 40 -32.45 6.79 -16.38
N PHE A 41 -31.64 6.17 -17.24
CA PHE A 41 -30.25 6.51 -17.49
C PHE A 41 -30.01 7.14 -18.87
N LYS A 42 -30.94 8.00 -19.36
CA LYS A 42 -30.61 8.84 -20.52
C LYS A 42 -29.30 9.58 -20.26
N PRO A 43 -28.33 9.50 -21.16
CA PRO A 43 -27.03 10.12 -20.94
C PRO A 43 -27.18 11.63 -20.85
N PHE A 44 -26.88 12.20 -19.69
CA PHE A 44 -26.59 13.62 -19.55
C PHE A 44 -25.14 13.84 -19.99
N ALA A 45 -24.94 14.03 -21.28
CA ALA A 45 -23.64 14.36 -21.80
C ALA A 45 -23.31 15.82 -21.48
N ARG A 46 -22.45 16.05 -20.50
CA ARG A 46 -21.67 17.27 -20.40
C ARG A 46 -20.21 16.88 -20.20
N SER A 47 -19.42 17.09 -21.24
CA SER A 47 -17.97 17.19 -21.17
C SER A 47 -17.65 18.65 -20.83
N GLY A 48 -17.16 18.90 -19.61
CA GLY A 48 -16.73 20.23 -19.16
C GLY A 48 -16.34 20.22 -17.70
N ALA A 49 -15.45 21.15 -17.32
CA ALA A 49 -15.07 21.37 -15.94
C ALA A 49 -16.28 21.74 -15.08
N LEU A 50 -16.40 21.12 -13.91
CA LEU A 50 -17.44 21.46 -12.95
C LEU A 50 -16.96 22.62 -12.07
N PRO A 51 -17.80 23.62 -11.81
CA PRO A 51 -17.45 24.72 -10.92
C PRO A 51 -17.31 24.19 -9.48
N LEU A 52 -16.17 24.47 -8.86
CA LEU A 52 -15.87 24.16 -7.47
C LEU A 52 -15.93 25.45 -6.64
N ARG A 53 -16.47 25.34 -5.44
CA ARG A 53 -16.52 26.41 -4.45
C ARG A 53 -15.88 25.92 -3.15
N PRO A 54 -14.86 26.61 -2.62
CA PRO A 54 -14.28 26.27 -1.33
C PRO A 54 -15.34 26.36 -0.22
N LEU A 55 -15.33 25.42 0.73
CA LEU A 55 -16.25 25.37 1.85
C LEU A 55 -15.53 25.64 3.17
N ARG A 56 -14.45 24.92 3.48
CA ARG A 56 -13.69 25.05 4.72
C ARG A 56 -12.28 24.48 4.57
N GLY A 57 -11.42 24.85 5.52
CA GLY A 57 -10.07 24.29 5.62
C GLY A 57 -9.13 24.69 4.48
N LEU A 58 -9.41 25.81 3.79
CA LEU A 58 -8.72 26.23 2.56
C LEU A 58 -8.43 27.72 2.56
N GLU A 59 -7.20 28.06 2.20
CA GLU A 59 -6.77 29.41 1.83
C GLU A 59 -6.27 29.40 0.40
N GLU A 60 -6.65 30.41 -0.40
CA GLU A 60 -6.13 30.60 -1.73
C GLU A 60 -4.71 31.17 -1.64
N HIS A 61 -3.75 30.51 -2.30
CA HIS A 61 -2.36 30.95 -2.28
C HIS A 61 -2.15 31.96 -3.43
N PRO A 62 -1.93 33.26 -3.15
CA PRO A 62 -1.87 34.28 -4.19
C PRO A 62 -0.56 34.26 -4.99
N GLU A 63 0.51 33.66 -4.50
CA GLU A 63 1.81 33.63 -5.16
C GLU A 63 2.48 32.27 -5.00
N TYR A 64 2.96 31.75 -6.12
CA TYR A 64 3.81 30.60 -6.21
C TYR A 64 5.21 30.99 -5.71
N GLU A 65 5.69 30.42 -4.60
CA GLU A 65 7.08 30.63 -4.20
C GLU A 65 8.04 30.13 -5.27
N GLU A 66 8.85 31.04 -5.83
CA GLU A 66 9.94 30.71 -6.73
C GLU A 66 10.88 29.72 -6.05
N GLY A 67 10.91 28.48 -6.55
CA GLY A 67 11.75 27.40 -6.03
C GLY A 67 11.07 26.04 -5.91
N LEU A 68 9.76 25.96 -6.14
CA LEU A 68 9.06 24.69 -6.33
C LEU A 68 9.18 24.24 -7.79
N PRO A 69 9.52 22.97 -8.07
CA PRO A 69 9.99 22.54 -9.39
C PRO A 69 8.93 22.46 -10.50
N LEU A 70 7.69 22.92 -10.31
CA LEU A 70 6.61 22.71 -11.26
C LEU A 70 5.58 23.84 -11.26
N GLU A 71 5.13 24.26 -12.45
CA GLU A 71 3.95 25.08 -12.64
C GLU A 71 2.69 24.35 -12.09
N PRO A 72 1.82 25.01 -11.31
CA PRO A 72 0.62 24.39 -10.78
C PRO A 72 -0.35 24.00 -11.90
N VAL A 73 -0.92 22.79 -11.81
CA VAL A 73 -1.91 22.26 -12.77
C VAL A 73 -3.30 22.92 -12.58
N GLY A 74 -3.37 24.10 -12.02
CA GLY A 74 -4.62 24.80 -11.73
C GLY A 74 -4.45 25.86 -10.65
N SER A 75 -5.50 26.15 -9.88
CA SER A 75 -5.41 27.08 -8.74
C SER A 75 -4.61 26.43 -7.60
N ALA A 76 -3.67 27.20 -7.03
CA ALA A 76 -2.90 26.79 -5.87
C ALA A 76 -3.70 27.08 -4.57
N TRP A 77 -3.68 26.12 -3.65
CA TRP A 77 -4.41 26.17 -2.38
C TRP A 77 -3.53 25.67 -1.24
N VAL A 78 -3.81 26.14 -0.04
CA VAL A 78 -3.23 25.60 1.19
C VAL A 78 -4.34 25.01 2.03
N ALA A 79 -4.24 23.73 2.35
CA ALA A 79 -5.08 23.09 3.35
C ALA A 79 -4.58 23.47 4.74
N ILE A 80 -5.40 24.20 5.50
CA ILE A 80 -5.09 24.67 6.85
C ILE A 80 -5.45 23.62 7.93
N ASP A 81 -6.27 22.64 7.56
CA ASP A 81 -6.61 21.49 8.43
C ASP A 81 -6.62 20.17 7.64
N ALA A 82 -6.94 19.07 8.33
CA ALA A 82 -6.96 17.73 7.75
C ALA A 82 -8.27 17.39 6.98
N ASP A 83 -9.21 18.34 6.84
CA ASP A 83 -10.49 18.12 6.15
C ASP A 83 -10.84 19.28 5.19
N PRO A 84 -9.92 19.66 4.27
CA PRO A 84 -10.17 20.67 3.27
C PRO A 84 -11.22 20.17 2.26
N CYS A 85 -12.21 21.00 1.93
CA CYS A 85 -13.25 20.54 1.02
C CYS A 85 -13.85 21.61 0.11
N PHE A 86 -14.28 21.16 -1.09
CA PHE A 86 -14.98 21.96 -2.09
C PHE A 86 -16.39 21.43 -2.33
N ALA A 87 -17.37 22.33 -2.48
CA ALA A 87 -18.66 21.96 -3.02
C ALA A 87 -18.66 22.04 -4.55
N VAL A 88 -19.31 21.09 -5.20
CA VAL A 88 -19.66 21.22 -6.62
C VAL A 88 -20.83 22.21 -6.74
N ALA A 89 -20.54 23.39 -7.29
CA ALA A 89 -21.49 24.51 -7.36
C ALA A 89 -22.47 24.35 -8.53
N LEU A 90 -23.25 23.27 -8.55
CA LEU A 90 -24.31 23.03 -9.51
C LEU A 90 -25.64 22.77 -8.84
N PRO A 91 -26.76 23.24 -9.43
CA PRO A 91 -28.10 22.83 -8.99
C PRO A 91 -28.26 21.31 -9.08
N TRP A 92 -28.98 20.73 -8.11
CA TRP A 92 -29.12 19.28 -7.96
C TRP A 92 -29.66 18.57 -9.21
N TRP A 93 -30.52 19.22 -10.04
CA TRP A 93 -31.06 18.66 -11.30
C TRP A 93 -30.03 18.64 -12.43
N ARG A 94 -28.90 19.32 -12.29
CA ARG A 94 -27.78 19.32 -13.25
C ARG A 94 -26.66 18.37 -12.85
N LEU A 95 -26.74 17.74 -11.68
CA LEU A 95 -25.76 16.76 -11.25
C LEU A 95 -25.92 15.47 -12.07
N PRO A 96 -24.82 14.85 -12.48
CA PRO A 96 -24.86 13.57 -13.23
C PRO A 96 -25.42 12.46 -12.36
N ARG A 97 -26.04 11.43 -13.00
CA ARG A 97 -26.66 10.28 -12.34
C ARG A 97 -26.29 8.99 -13.06
N GLY A 98 -26.38 7.86 -12.33
CA GLY A 98 -25.98 6.57 -12.85
C GLY A 98 -24.48 6.35 -12.79
N TRP A 99 -23.96 5.48 -13.61
CA TRP A 99 -22.53 5.23 -13.69
C TRP A 99 -21.84 6.36 -14.45
N CYS A 100 -20.89 7.00 -13.77
CA CYS A 100 -20.19 8.17 -14.26
C CYS A 100 -18.68 7.96 -14.21
N ARG A 101 -17.98 8.55 -15.17
CA ARG A 101 -16.54 8.73 -15.14
C ARG A 101 -16.24 10.07 -14.46
N VAL A 102 -15.43 10.04 -13.42
CA VAL A 102 -14.96 11.21 -12.69
C VAL A 102 -13.49 11.38 -13.01
N ARG A 103 -13.09 12.58 -13.40
CA ARG A 103 -11.68 12.97 -13.60
C ARG A 103 -11.40 14.20 -12.78
N VAL A 104 -10.28 14.21 -12.09
CA VAL A 104 -9.81 15.35 -11.32
C VAL A 104 -8.29 15.36 -11.34
N SER A 105 -7.70 16.55 -11.49
CA SER A 105 -6.26 16.76 -11.36
C SER A 105 -6.00 17.37 -9.98
N VAL A 106 -5.22 16.67 -9.16
CA VAL A 106 -4.78 17.15 -7.84
C VAL A 106 -3.31 16.85 -7.69
N ASP A 107 -2.50 17.89 -7.50
CA ASP A 107 -1.08 17.75 -7.17
C ASP A 107 -0.86 18.14 -5.72
N ALA A 108 -0.49 17.19 -4.89
CA ALA A 108 -0.06 17.45 -3.53
C ALA A 108 1.45 17.77 -3.53
N LEU A 109 1.80 19.02 -3.22
CA LEU A 109 3.20 19.46 -3.21
C LEU A 109 4.01 18.90 -2.04
N ARG A 110 3.34 18.40 -1.00
CA ARG A 110 3.95 17.70 0.14
C ARG A 110 3.03 16.57 0.63
N GLY A 111 3.45 15.34 0.42
CA GLY A 111 2.73 14.15 0.88
C GLY A 111 1.73 13.60 -0.13
N SER A 112 1.34 12.34 0.02
CA SER A 112 0.25 11.71 -0.71
C SER A 112 -1.01 11.73 0.15
N GLY A 113 -2.12 12.20 -0.40
CA GLY A 113 -3.42 12.23 0.29
C GLY A 113 -4.51 11.57 -0.54
N CYS A 114 -5.50 10.96 0.13
CA CYS A 114 -6.64 10.39 -0.55
C CYS A 114 -7.56 11.49 -1.09
N VAL A 115 -7.87 11.44 -2.39
CA VAL A 115 -8.88 12.31 -3.02
C VAL A 115 -10.24 11.64 -2.92
N LYS A 116 -11.17 12.27 -2.22
CA LYS A 116 -12.50 11.70 -1.93
C LYS A 116 -13.61 12.53 -2.54
N LEU A 117 -14.65 11.87 -3.02
CA LEU A 117 -15.88 12.50 -3.50
C LEU A 117 -17.06 12.02 -2.65
N TYR A 118 -17.71 12.92 -1.95
CA TYR A 118 -18.89 12.64 -1.13
C TYR A 118 -20.18 12.94 -1.88
N ARG A 119 -21.16 12.06 -1.75
CA ARG A 119 -22.46 12.11 -2.44
C ARG A 119 -23.59 12.22 -1.43
N ASP A 120 -24.26 13.37 -1.36
CA ASP A 120 -25.43 13.54 -0.51
C ASP A 120 -26.73 13.34 -1.29
N SER A 121 -27.55 12.40 -0.84
CA SER A 121 -28.85 12.11 -1.41
C SER A 121 -30.02 12.60 -0.53
N ARG A 122 -29.90 12.70 0.77
CA ARG A 122 -30.92 13.25 1.72
C ARG A 122 -30.45 13.37 3.17
N GLY A 123 -29.29 12.82 3.54
CA GLY A 123 -28.85 12.68 4.94
C GLY A 123 -27.58 13.45 5.29
N GLY A 124 -27.08 14.29 4.37
CA GLY A 124 -25.79 14.95 4.53
C GLY A 124 -24.60 14.12 4.01
N PHE A 125 -23.42 14.68 4.17
CA PHE A 125 -22.17 14.01 3.81
C PHE A 125 -21.71 13.12 4.97
N SER A 126 -21.31 11.89 4.67
CA SER A 126 -20.80 10.92 5.64
C SER A 126 -19.80 9.97 4.97
N GLU A 127 -18.96 9.31 5.77
CA GLU A 127 -18.02 8.30 5.28
C GLU A 127 -18.70 7.15 4.49
N ARG A 128 -19.98 6.86 4.77
CA ARG A 128 -20.77 5.88 4.01
C ARG A 128 -21.14 6.36 2.60
N THR A 129 -21.09 7.66 2.35
CA THR A 129 -21.45 8.27 1.07
C THR A 129 -20.23 8.68 0.24
N GLN A 130 -19.02 8.43 0.73
CA GLN A 130 -17.78 8.73 0.04
C GLN A 130 -17.48 7.75 -1.11
N VAL A 131 -16.71 8.23 -2.06
CA VAL A 131 -16.01 7.45 -3.08
C VAL A 131 -14.56 7.89 -3.06
N LEU A 132 -13.66 6.97 -2.80
CA LEU A 132 -12.24 7.20 -3.00
C LEU A 132 -11.99 7.30 -4.51
N LEU A 133 -11.52 8.44 -4.97
CA LEU A 133 -11.20 8.65 -6.39
C LEU A 133 -9.80 8.15 -6.71
N GLY A 134 -8.85 8.38 -5.80
CA GLY A 134 -7.45 8.01 -5.95
C GLY A 134 -6.59 8.66 -4.87
N ILE A 135 -5.29 8.60 -5.08
CA ILE A 135 -4.30 9.24 -4.20
C ILE A 135 -3.69 10.40 -4.98
N ALA A 136 -3.65 11.59 -4.37
CA ALA A 136 -2.96 12.75 -4.93
C ALA A 136 -1.45 12.48 -4.90
N GLY A 137 -0.78 12.62 -6.04
CA GLY A 137 0.67 12.44 -6.20
C GLY A 137 1.28 13.61 -6.99
N HIS A 138 2.59 13.54 -7.23
CA HIS A 138 3.32 14.59 -7.98
C HIS A 138 3.07 14.51 -9.49
N ARG A 139 1.95 14.85 -10.01
CA ARG A 139 1.46 14.89 -11.39
C ARG A 139 0.51 13.73 -11.70
N GLY A 140 -0.74 14.01 -11.79
CA GLY A 140 -1.64 13.05 -12.38
C GLY A 140 -3.09 13.49 -12.43
N GLU A 141 -3.73 13.16 -13.54
CA GLU A 141 -5.17 13.16 -13.65
C GLU A 141 -5.71 11.87 -13.02
N ILE A 142 -6.49 12.01 -11.96
CA ILE A 142 -7.18 10.87 -11.33
C ILE A 142 -8.46 10.60 -12.12
N GLU A 143 -8.60 9.39 -12.64
CA GLU A 143 -9.83 8.94 -13.31
C GLU A 143 -10.46 7.77 -12.55
N CYS A 144 -11.74 7.90 -12.19
CA CYS A 144 -12.50 6.86 -11.51
C CYS A 144 -13.88 6.69 -12.12
N VAL A 145 -14.40 5.48 -12.12
CA VAL A 145 -15.80 5.20 -12.51
C VAL A 145 -16.61 4.85 -11.29
N CYS A 146 -17.62 5.64 -10.97
CA CYS A 146 -18.47 5.43 -9.80
C CYS A 146 -19.96 5.63 -10.11
N PHE A 147 -20.80 5.09 -9.22
CA PHE A 147 -22.24 5.23 -9.35
C PHE A 147 -22.75 6.49 -8.62
N MET A 148 -23.42 7.37 -9.34
CA MET A 148 -24.10 8.55 -8.78
C MET A 148 -25.55 8.21 -8.51
N PRO A 149 -26.05 8.32 -7.26
CA PRO A 149 -27.42 7.98 -6.91
C PRO A 149 -28.47 8.83 -7.66
N LEU A 150 -29.63 8.23 -7.97
CA LEU A 150 -30.73 8.97 -8.62
C LEU A 150 -31.23 10.15 -7.79
N GLY A 151 -31.20 10.02 -6.46
CA GLY A 151 -31.59 11.07 -5.51
C GLY A 151 -30.45 12.03 -5.14
N LEU A 152 -29.35 12.06 -5.89
CA LEU A 152 -28.20 12.92 -5.62
C LEU A 152 -28.60 14.40 -5.56
N ARG A 153 -28.25 15.10 -4.48
CA ARG A 153 -28.54 16.51 -4.25
C ARG A 153 -27.31 17.39 -4.23
N ARG A 154 -26.22 16.91 -3.62
CA ARG A 154 -24.97 17.65 -3.49
C ARG A 154 -23.78 16.72 -3.68
N LEU A 155 -22.69 17.32 -4.15
CA LEU A 155 -21.37 16.67 -4.24
C LEU A 155 -20.35 17.54 -3.49
N ARG A 156 -19.44 16.90 -2.78
CA ARG A 156 -18.30 17.51 -2.11
C ARG A 156 -17.03 16.77 -2.52
N LEU A 157 -16.00 17.50 -2.88
CA LEU A 157 -14.67 16.99 -3.19
C LEU A 157 -13.72 17.34 -2.05
N ASP A 158 -13.05 16.36 -1.51
CA ASP A 158 -11.97 16.50 -0.54
C ASP A 158 -10.68 16.13 -1.27
N PRO A 159 -9.81 17.10 -1.58
CA PRO A 159 -8.64 16.86 -2.44
C PRO A 159 -7.45 16.24 -1.71
N THR A 160 -7.40 16.34 -0.39
CA THR A 160 -6.33 15.81 0.46
C THR A 160 -6.84 15.54 1.87
N GLU A 161 -6.13 14.72 2.64
CA GLU A 161 -6.39 14.46 4.07
C GLU A 161 -5.31 15.09 4.96
N HIS A 162 -4.43 15.89 4.38
CA HIS A 162 -3.30 16.49 5.11
C HIS A 162 -3.29 18.01 4.91
N ALA A 163 -2.91 18.70 5.97
CA ALA A 163 -2.62 20.13 5.89
C ALA A 163 -1.35 20.34 5.01
N GLY A 164 -1.38 21.39 4.20
CA GLY A 164 -0.26 21.77 3.34
C GLY A 164 -0.67 22.26 1.95
N PRO A 165 0.28 22.69 1.14
CA PRO A 165 0.01 23.22 -0.18
C PRO A 165 -0.34 22.09 -1.17
N PHE A 166 -1.33 22.36 -2.02
CA PHE A 166 -1.70 21.51 -3.16
C PHE A 166 -2.21 22.37 -4.32
N SER A 167 -2.18 21.83 -5.53
CA SER A 167 -2.88 22.43 -6.66
C SER A 167 -4.09 21.59 -7.06
N LEU A 168 -5.17 22.25 -7.42
CA LEU A 168 -6.41 21.63 -7.86
C LEU A 168 -6.74 22.11 -9.26
N GLY A 169 -6.71 21.16 -10.20
CA GLY A 169 -7.15 21.39 -11.56
C GLY A 169 -8.65 21.18 -11.73
N CYS A 170 -9.05 20.76 -12.89
CA CYS A 170 -10.46 20.64 -13.25
C CYS A 170 -11.07 19.32 -12.74
N LEU A 171 -12.21 19.39 -12.08
CA LEU A 171 -13.09 18.26 -11.83
C LEU A 171 -14.06 18.11 -13.00
N SER A 172 -14.09 16.94 -13.65
CA SER A 172 -15.11 16.62 -14.65
C SER A 172 -15.83 15.33 -14.30
N ILE A 173 -17.14 15.29 -14.53
CA ILE A 173 -17.97 14.11 -14.31
C ILE A 173 -18.84 13.89 -15.54
N THR A 174 -18.61 12.77 -16.24
CA THR A 174 -19.33 12.41 -17.46
C THR A 174 -20.11 11.12 -17.29
N SER A 175 -21.37 11.07 -17.69
CA SER A 175 -22.16 9.83 -17.68
C SER A 175 -21.59 8.84 -18.71
N LEU A 176 -21.49 7.58 -18.31
CA LEU A 176 -21.08 6.50 -19.23
C LEU A 176 -22.16 6.22 -20.27
N GLY A 177 -21.78 5.62 -21.40
CA GLY A 177 -22.70 5.16 -22.42
C GLY A 177 -23.70 4.12 -21.90
N LEU A 178 -24.87 3.99 -22.53
CA LEU A 178 -25.94 3.08 -22.10
C LEU A 178 -25.49 1.63 -21.98
N ALA A 179 -24.58 1.18 -22.85
CA ALA A 179 -24.04 -0.18 -22.79
C ALA A 179 -23.22 -0.41 -21.51
N ASP A 180 -22.37 0.54 -21.16
CA ASP A 180 -21.53 0.47 -19.96
C ASP A 180 -22.36 0.60 -18.69
N GLN A 181 -23.37 1.48 -18.69
CA GLN A 181 -24.37 1.61 -17.62
C GLN A 181 -25.04 0.26 -17.33
N PHE A 182 -25.48 -0.43 -18.37
CA PHE A 182 -26.16 -1.73 -18.28
C PHE A 182 -25.23 -2.80 -17.70
N ILE A 183 -24.02 -2.94 -18.23
CA ILE A 183 -23.07 -3.97 -17.79
C ILE A 183 -22.66 -3.76 -16.34
N LEU A 184 -22.37 -2.51 -15.94
CA LEU A 184 -21.96 -2.21 -14.57
C LEU A 184 -23.11 -2.43 -13.57
N THR A 185 -24.34 -2.14 -13.98
CA THR A 185 -25.54 -2.39 -13.16
C THR A 185 -25.76 -3.90 -12.97
N LEU A 186 -25.64 -4.69 -14.03
CA LEU A 186 -25.74 -6.16 -13.94
C LEU A 186 -24.65 -6.75 -13.02
N ARG A 187 -23.42 -6.25 -13.12
CA ARG A 187 -22.33 -6.66 -12.21
C ARG A 187 -22.65 -6.34 -10.75
N GLY A 188 -23.23 -5.17 -10.48
CA GLY A 188 -23.66 -4.76 -9.15
C GLY A 188 -24.75 -5.67 -8.58
N ILE A 189 -25.74 -6.01 -9.39
CA ILE A 189 -26.82 -6.95 -9.03
C ILE A 189 -26.23 -8.33 -8.76
N TYR A 190 -25.37 -8.84 -9.66
CA TYR A 190 -24.73 -10.14 -9.51
C TYR A 190 -23.91 -10.26 -8.22
N ARG A 191 -23.08 -9.26 -7.88
CA ARG A 191 -22.32 -9.27 -6.63
C ARG A 191 -23.20 -9.39 -5.37
N ARG A 192 -24.41 -8.81 -5.40
CA ARG A 192 -25.37 -8.88 -4.28
C ARG A 192 -26.17 -10.20 -4.24
N THR A 193 -26.29 -10.90 -5.37
CA THR A 193 -27.17 -12.07 -5.52
C THR A 193 -26.45 -13.34 -6.01
N ARG A 194 -25.11 -13.34 -5.98
CA ARG A 194 -24.25 -14.40 -6.56
C ARG A 194 -24.59 -15.83 -6.12
N HIS A 195 -25.14 -15.99 -4.91
CA HIS A 195 -25.52 -17.30 -4.38
C HIS A 195 -26.87 -17.82 -4.93
N ARG A 196 -27.69 -16.94 -5.55
CA ARG A 196 -29.02 -17.30 -6.08
C ARG A 196 -29.08 -17.35 -7.63
N LEU A 197 -28.07 -16.82 -8.32
CA LEU A 197 -28.07 -16.63 -9.78
C LEU A 197 -26.90 -17.33 -10.49
N SER A 198 -26.38 -18.39 -9.91
CA SER A 198 -25.23 -19.15 -10.44
C SER A 198 -25.35 -19.51 -11.95
N PRO A 199 -26.49 -20.00 -12.50
CA PRO A 199 -26.59 -20.33 -13.94
C PRO A 199 -26.51 -19.09 -14.85
N LEU A 200 -27.11 -17.98 -14.43
CA LEU A 200 -27.09 -16.72 -15.19
C LEU A 200 -25.71 -16.07 -15.20
N TYR A 201 -24.94 -16.32 -14.17
CA TYR A 201 -23.55 -15.84 -14.04
C TYR A 201 -22.65 -16.35 -15.17
N TRP A 202 -22.66 -17.65 -15.43
CA TRP A 202 -21.78 -18.21 -16.45
C TRP A 202 -22.12 -17.73 -17.86
N GLN A 203 -23.40 -17.46 -18.14
CA GLN A 203 -23.82 -16.86 -19.41
C GLN A 203 -23.38 -15.39 -19.55
N LEU A 204 -23.39 -14.63 -18.44
CA LEU A 204 -22.97 -13.21 -18.42
C LEU A 204 -21.45 -13.03 -18.33
N ARG A 205 -20.70 -14.07 -17.92
CA ARG A 205 -19.23 -14.01 -17.79
C ARG A 205 -18.55 -13.69 -19.12
N GLY A 206 -19.02 -14.23 -20.23
CA GLY A 206 -18.49 -13.93 -21.55
C GLY A 206 -18.65 -12.45 -21.97
N VAL A 207 -19.74 -11.81 -21.51
CA VAL A 207 -20.01 -10.38 -21.74
C VAL A 207 -19.24 -9.52 -20.73
N ALA A 208 -19.06 -10.03 -19.52
CA ALA A 208 -18.40 -9.32 -18.42
C ALA A 208 -16.86 -9.31 -18.51
N ASN A 209 -16.25 -10.21 -19.29
CA ASN A 209 -14.81 -10.29 -19.50
C ASN A 209 -14.26 -9.36 -20.61
N ARG A 210 -15.08 -8.52 -21.22
CA ARG A 210 -14.54 -7.43 -22.02
C ARG A 210 -13.84 -6.44 -21.07
N PRO A 211 -12.71 -5.85 -21.50
CA PRO A 211 -12.02 -4.83 -20.70
C PRO A 211 -12.85 -3.54 -20.68
N LEU A 212 -13.95 -3.58 -19.94
CA LEU A 212 -14.65 -2.41 -19.49
C LEU A 212 -13.93 -1.94 -18.24
N LEU A 213 -13.69 -0.66 -18.15
CA LEU A 213 -13.21 0.04 -16.97
C LEU A 213 -13.88 -0.58 -15.73
N GLN A 214 -13.12 -1.37 -14.97
CA GLN A 214 -13.68 -2.04 -13.79
C GLN A 214 -13.90 -0.95 -12.72
N PRO A 215 -15.12 -0.74 -12.21
CA PRO A 215 -15.45 0.39 -11.35
C PRO A 215 -14.72 0.43 -10.01
N TYR A 216 -13.90 -0.55 -9.71
CA TYR A 216 -13.14 -0.67 -8.46
C TYR A 216 -11.78 -1.36 -8.62
N GLN A 217 -11.32 -1.63 -9.85
CA GLN A 217 -10.03 -2.27 -10.12
C GLN A 217 -9.06 -1.39 -10.91
N ARG A 218 -9.39 -0.14 -11.16
CA ARG A 218 -8.42 0.94 -11.29
C ARG A 218 -8.41 1.76 -9.98
N ILE A 219 -8.34 1.13 -8.88
CA ILE A 219 -7.44 1.56 -7.85
C ILE A 219 -6.10 1.23 -8.47
N VAL A 220 -5.62 2.20 -9.24
CA VAL A 220 -4.26 2.36 -9.71
C VAL A 220 -3.60 1.00 -9.91
N ASP A 221 -3.41 0.55 -11.15
CA ASP A 221 -2.42 -0.49 -11.45
C ASP A 221 -1.22 -0.18 -10.55
N TYR A 222 -0.71 -1.12 -9.82
CA TYR A 222 0.36 -0.83 -8.84
C TYR A 222 1.53 -0.10 -9.50
N ARG A 223 1.81 -0.37 -10.77
CA ARG A 223 2.79 0.36 -11.56
C ARG A 223 2.41 1.84 -11.74
N ASP A 224 1.13 2.14 -11.99
CA ASP A 224 0.66 3.52 -12.12
C ASP A 224 0.76 4.25 -10.77
N TRP A 225 0.52 3.55 -9.65
CA TRP A 225 0.72 4.08 -8.30
C TRP A 225 2.21 4.39 -8.05
N VAL A 226 3.11 3.45 -8.32
CA VAL A 226 4.57 3.64 -8.22
C VAL A 226 5.00 4.88 -8.99
N ASN A 227 4.62 4.98 -10.26
CA ASN A 227 4.98 6.12 -11.12
C ASN A 227 4.41 7.47 -10.65
N SER A 228 3.32 7.45 -9.88
CA SER A 228 2.65 8.69 -9.42
C SER A 228 3.06 9.14 -8.03
N VAL A 229 3.54 8.23 -7.18
CA VAL A 229 3.79 8.49 -5.75
C VAL A 229 5.28 8.48 -5.39
N GLU A 230 6.06 7.66 -6.07
CA GLU A 230 7.47 7.52 -5.76
C GLU A 230 8.34 8.60 -6.42
N PRO A 231 9.47 8.97 -5.79
CA PRO A 231 10.41 9.92 -6.35
C PRO A 231 10.92 9.49 -7.73
N THR A 232 11.06 10.44 -8.64
CA THR A 232 11.76 10.22 -9.91
C THR A 232 13.28 10.18 -9.71
N GLU A 233 14.04 9.76 -10.72
CA GLU A 233 15.51 9.82 -10.67
C GLU A 233 16.02 11.24 -10.40
N ASP A 234 15.42 12.26 -11.05
CA ASP A 234 15.75 13.67 -10.79
C ASP A 234 15.43 14.10 -9.34
N ASP A 235 14.36 13.55 -8.74
CA ASP A 235 14.04 13.78 -7.34
C ASP A 235 15.09 13.14 -6.44
N CYS A 236 15.50 11.92 -6.74
CA CYS A 236 16.55 11.21 -6.00
C CYS A 236 17.87 11.97 -6.04
N ASP A 237 18.26 12.52 -7.19
CA ASP A 237 19.49 13.30 -7.31
C ASP A 237 19.42 14.59 -6.48
N ARG A 238 18.27 15.28 -6.47
CA ARG A 238 18.05 16.43 -5.59
C ARG A 238 18.09 16.05 -4.11
N MET A 239 17.50 14.90 -3.75
CA MET A 239 17.56 14.38 -2.39
C MET A 239 19.00 14.11 -1.97
N ALA A 240 19.81 13.46 -2.82
CA ALA A 240 21.21 13.17 -2.54
C ALA A 240 22.03 14.45 -2.35
N MET A 241 21.86 15.46 -3.21
CA MET A 241 22.54 16.75 -3.08
C MET A 241 22.19 17.48 -1.79
N LYS A 242 20.95 17.34 -1.33
CA LYS A 242 20.47 17.92 -0.07
C LYS A 242 21.03 17.16 1.13
N ALA A 243 20.88 15.83 1.12
CA ALA A 243 21.32 14.96 2.22
C ALA A 243 22.83 15.04 2.46
N ALA A 244 23.64 15.25 1.42
CA ALA A 244 25.09 15.44 1.52
C ALA A 244 25.51 16.67 2.35
N LYS A 245 24.59 17.61 2.58
CA LYS A 245 24.84 18.85 3.35
C LYS A 245 24.23 18.81 4.76
N GLU A 246 23.47 17.77 5.07
CA GLU A 246 22.75 17.62 6.33
C GLU A 246 23.46 16.60 7.23
N GLU A 247 23.64 16.93 8.50
CA GLU A 247 24.01 15.96 9.53
C GLU A 247 22.77 15.10 9.87
N GLY A 248 23.01 13.86 10.27
CA GLY A 248 21.95 12.96 10.66
C GLY A 248 22.45 11.61 11.14
N PRO A 249 21.54 10.71 11.54
CA PRO A 249 21.90 9.41 12.10
C PRO A 249 22.65 8.55 11.07
N THR A 250 23.58 7.75 11.52
CA THR A 250 24.27 6.74 10.71
C THR A 250 23.52 5.42 10.77
N PHE A 251 23.30 4.79 9.63
CA PHE A 251 22.65 3.48 9.52
C PHE A 251 23.69 2.39 9.25
N SER A 252 23.68 1.34 10.05
CA SER A 252 24.40 0.09 9.74
C SER A 252 23.40 -0.89 9.12
N ILE A 253 23.58 -1.26 7.85
CA ILE A 253 22.77 -2.26 7.20
C ILE A 253 23.44 -3.62 7.45
N VAL A 254 22.72 -4.54 8.07
CA VAL A 254 23.18 -5.90 8.40
C VAL A 254 22.68 -6.86 7.34
N MET A 255 23.58 -7.57 6.67
CA MET A 255 23.29 -8.50 5.58
C MET A 255 24.00 -9.85 5.83
N PRO A 256 23.25 -10.88 6.27
CA PRO A 256 23.77 -12.25 6.28
C PRO A 256 23.77 -12.82 4.85
N VAL A 257 24.84 -13.55 4.49
CA VAL A 257 25.01 -14.13 3.14
C VAL A 257 25.32 -15.61 3.26
N TYR A 258 24.60 -16.46 2.50
CA TYR A 258 24.89 -17.86 2.33
C TYR A 258 24.39 -18.38 0.99
N ASN A 259 25.30 -18.83 0.12
CA ASN A 259 25.01 -19.38 -1.20
C ASN A 259 23.94 -18.57 -1.98
N PRO A 260 24.09 -17.24 -2.15
CA PRO A 260 23.15 -16.45 -2.92
C PRO A 260 23.29 -16.74 -4.42
N GLU A 261 22.27 -16.39 -5.19
CA GLU A 261 22.46 -16.11 -6.61
C GLU A 261 23.30 -14.83 -6.75
N LEU A 262 24.49 -14.96 -7.38
CA LEU A 262 25.47 -13.88 -7.40
C LEU A 262 24.92 -12.55 -7.97
N ALA A 263 24.10 -12.65 -9.03
CA ALA A 263 23.48 -11.46 -9.63
C ALA A 263 22.58 -10.73 -8.63
N GLN A 264 21.78 -11.45 -7.86
CA GLN A 264 20.89 -10.88 -6.84
C GLN A 264 21.66 -10.24 -5.69
N LEU A 265 22.74 -10.89 -5.23
CA LEU A 265 23.63 -10.32 -4.21
C LEU A 265 24.24 -8.99 -4.68
N ILE A 266 24.72 -8.93 -5.91
CA ILE A 266 25.27 -7.69 -6.47
C ILE A 266 24.19 -6.59 -6.57
N GLU A 267 22.97 -6.92 -6.98
CA GLU A 267 21.85 -5.99 -7.00
C GLU A 267 21.50 -5.49 -5.59
N ALA A 268 21.50 -6.35 -4.59
CA ALA A 268 21.27 -5.99 -3.18
C ALA A 268 22.31 -4.99 -2.69
N ILE A 269 23.60 -5.28 -2.88
CA ILE A 269 24.71 -4.38 -2.50
C ILE A 269 24.62 -3.05 -3.27
N ALA A 270 24.36 -3.11 -4.58
CA ALA A 270 24.20 -1.92 -5.43
C ALA A 270 23.03 -1.02 -4.96
N SER A 271 21.94 -1.60 -4.48
CA SER A 271 20.81 -0.85 -3.95
C SER A 271 21.16 -0.04 -2.69
N VAL A 272 22.08 -0.55 -1.87
CA VAL A 272 22.64 0.18 -0.72
C VAL A 272 23.60 1.27 -1.18
N MET A 273 24.49 0.97 -2.12
CA MET A 273 25.44 1.97 -2.66
C MET A 273 24.73 3.12 -3.37
N ALA A 274 23.55 2.89 -3.94
CA ALA A 274 22.74 3.88 -4.64
C ALA A 274 21.86 4.75 -3.72
N GLN A 275 21.93 4.58 -2.39
CA GLN A 275 21.11 5.35 -1.47
C GLN A 275 21.36 6.85 -1.58
N THR A 276 20.30 7.65 -1.58
CA THR A 276 20.36 9.11 -1.61
C THR A 276 20.88 9.72 -0.31
N TYR A 277 20.82 8.97 0.79
CA TYR A 277 21.32 9.36 2.11
C TYR A 277 22.74 8.84 2.29
N PRO A 278 23.76 9.69 2.62
CA PRO A 278 25.15 9.28 2.56
C PRO A 278 25.68 8.58 3.83
N HIS A 279 25.01 8.74 4.99
CA HIS A 279 25.52 8.26 6.28
C HIS A 279 25.07 6.82 6.54
N TRP A 280 25.70 5.88 5.86
CA TRP A 280 25.46 4.45 6.02
C TRP A 280 26.75 3.65 5.93
N GLU A 281 26.71 2.47 6.47
CA GLU A 281 27.67 1.38 6.28
C GLU A 281 26.92 0.07 6.03
N LEU A 282 27.53 -0.85 5.28
CA LEU A 282 26.98 -2.17 5.02
C LEU A 282 27.86 -3.24 5.66
N CYS A 283 27.30 -3.95 6.63
CA CYS A 283 27.97 -5.00 7.39
C CYS A 283 27.53 -6.36 6.85
N ILE A 284 28.40 -7.06 6.14
CA ILE A 284 28.13 -8.35 5.49
C ILE A 284 28.85 -9.46 6.26
N CYS A 285 28.14 -10.55 6.53
CA CYS A 285 28.77 -11.80 6.98
C CYS A 285 28.44 -12.93 6.02
N ASP A 286 29.46 -13.44 5.29
CA ASP A 286 29.38 -14.67 4.51
C ASP A 286 29.46 -15.88 5.44
N ASP A 287 28.39 -16.62 5.56
CA ASP A 287 28.23 -17.80 6.42
C ASP A 287 28.84 -19.07 5.80
N ALA A 288 30.07 -18.98 5.32
CA ALA A 288 30.81 -20.04 4.67
C ALA A 288 30.14 -20.52 3.36
N SER A 289 29.79 -19.60 2.45
CA SER A 289 29.31 -19.94 1.12
C SER A 289 30.28 -20.88 0.39
N THR A 290 29.72 -21.87 -0.29
CA THR A 290 30.49 -22.93 -1.00
C THR A 290 30.94 -22.46 -2.38
N GLU A 291 30.21 -21.51 -2.99
CA GLU A 291 30.55 -20.91 -4.27
C GLU A 291 31.69 -19.90 -4.11
N PRO A 292 32.88 -20.14 -4.70
CA PRO A 292 34.07 -19.30 -4.46
C PRO A 292 33.89 -17.86 -4.93
N ASP A 293 33.10 -17.63 -5.96
CA ASP A 293 32.89 -16.29 -6.55
C ASP A 293 32.13 -15.35 -5.60
N VAL A 294 31.31 -15.89 -4.70
CA VAL A 294 30.55 -15.08 -3.72
C VAL A 294 31.50 -14.27 -2.85
N TRP A 295 32.43 -14.94 -2.19
CA TRP A 295 33.41 -14.27 -1.31
C TRP A 295 34.33 -13.33 -2.08
N THR A 296 34.80 -13.76 -3.26
CA THR A 296 35.67 -12.96 -4.11
C THR A 296 35.01 -11.63 -4.47
N GLN A 297 33.76 -11.66 -4.93
CA GLN A 297 33.04 -10.46 -5.31
C GLN A 297 32.77 -9.52 -4.12
N ILE A 298 32.36 -10.07 -2.97
CA ILE A 298 32.16 -9.26 -1.76
C ILE A 298 33.45 -8.57 -1.33
N SER A 299 34.58 -9.29 -1.36
CA SER A 299 35.90 -8.77 -0.95
C SER A 299 36.38 -7.67 -1.92
N GLU A 300 36.24 -7.88 -3.23
CA GLU A 300 36.60 -6.89 -4.24
C GLU A 300 35.77 -5.60 -4.12
N LEU A 301 34.48 -5.72 -3.81
CA LEU A 301 33.60 -4.58 -3.57
C LEU A 301 34.04 -3.81 -2.31
N ALA A 302 34.38 -4.52 -1.24
CA ALA A 302 34.83 -3.91 0.02
C ALA A 302 36.19 -3.17 -0.13
N GLU A 303 37.07 -3.63 -1.01
CA GLU A 303 38.32 -2.93 -1.33
C GLU A 303 38.06 -1.57 -2.01
N ARG A 304 36.96 -1.44 -2.76
CA ARG A 304 36.61 -0.22 -3.52
C ARG A 304 35.69 0.73 -2.76
N GLU A 305 34.88 0.21 -1.82
CA GLU A 305 33.91 0.98 -1.04
C GLU A 305 34.19 0.80 0.47
N PRO A 306 34.86 1.77 1.13
CA PRO A 306 35.26 1.64 2.54
C PRO A 306 34.08 1.52 3.53
N ARG A 307 32.87 1.84 3.12
CA ARG A 307 31.67 1.67 3.94
C ARG A 307 31.15 0.23 3.97
N LEU A 308 31.71 -0.67 3.15
CA LEU A 308 31.43 -2.11 3.20
C LEU A 308 32.37 -2.77 4.21
N LYS A 309 31.81 -3.33 5.27
CA LYS A 309 32.51 -4.11 6.29
C LYS A 309 32.18 -5.60 6.09
N VAL A 310 33.15 -6.39 5.73
CA VAL A 310 32.92 -7.78 5.33
C VAL A 310 33.67 -8.74 6.24
N GLN A 311 33.03 -9.84 6.59
CA GLN A 311 33.63 -10.94 7.32
C GLN A 311 33.09 -12.28 6.82
N ARG A 312 33.81 -13.36 7.11
CA ARG A 312 33.43 -14.70 6.66
C ARG A 312 33.56 -15.72 7.79
N HIS A 313 32.57 -16.56 7.95
CA HIS A 313 32.66 -17.72 8.84
C HIS A 313 33.49 -18.84 8.20
N VAL A 314 34.12 -19.65 9.03
CA VAL A 314 34.84 -20.85 8.59
C VAL A 314 33.89 -22.02 8.32
N VAL A 315 32.74 -22.05 9.04
CA VAL A 315 31.71 -23.08 8.98
C VAL A 315 30.35 -22.41 9.02
N ASN A 316 29.41 -22.90 8.22
CA ASN A 316 28.04 -22.43 8.23
C ASN A 316 27.43 -22.54 9.64
N GLY A 317 26.91 -21.43 10.15
CA GLY A 317 26.34 -21.31 11.48
C GLY A 317 24.84 -20.98 11.49
N GLY A 318 24.24 -20.77 10.32
CA GLY A 318 22.86 -20.35 10.16
C GLY A 318 22.67 -18.84 10.20
N ILE A 319 21.50 -18.41 9.72
CA ILE A 319 21.17 -16.99 9.50
C ILE A 319 21.29 -16.14 10.78
N ALA A 320 20.86 -16.65 11.92
CA ALA A 320 20.94 -15.92 13.19
C ALA A 320 22.39 -15.63 13.61
N ARG A 321 23.31 -16.60 13.40
CA ARG A 321 24.73 -16.40 13.68
C ARG A 321 25.40 -15.44 12.69
N ALA A 322 25.10 -15.58 11.41
CA ALA A 322 25.62 -14.68 10.39
C ALA A 322 25.15 -13.25 10.61
N SER A 323 23.87 -13.05 10.91
CA SER A 323 23.31 -11.73 11.26
C SER A 323 23.96 -11.16 12.54
N SER A 324 24.18 -11.99 13.58
CA SER A 324 24.86 -11.56 14.79
C SER A 324 26.32 -11.16 14.52
N ALA A 325 27.03 -11.92 13.67
CA ALA A 325 28.38 -11.58 13.29
C ALA A 325 28.42 -10.25 12.50
N ALA A 326 27.57 -10.07 11.50
CA ALA A 326 27.48 -8.79 10.79
C ALA A 326 27.15 -7.63 11.74
N LEU A 327 26.27 -7.83 12.71
CA LEU A 327 25.91 -6.85 13.74
C LEU A 327 27.10 -6.43 14.60
N THR A 328 28.07 -7.30 14.89
CA THR A 328 29.26 -6.93 15.67
C THR A 328 30.14 -5.89 14.98
N SER A 329 30.05 -5.76 13.66
CA SER A 329 30.77 -4.75 12.87
C SER A 329 30.01 -3.42 12.76
N ALA A 330 28.77 -3.38 13.22
CA ALA A 330 27.90 -2.22 13.12
C ALA A 330 28.29 -1.13 14.12
N THR A 331 28.51 0.09 13.63
CA THR A 331 28.89 1.26 14.44
C THR A 331 27.90 2.42 14.34
N GLY A 332 26.93 2.32 13.43
CA GLY A 332 25.90 3.34 13.23
C GLY A 332 24.92 3.45 14.40
N ASP A 333 24.17 4.54 14.42
CA ASP A 333 23.18 4.83 15.46
C ASP A 333 21.96 3.89 15.37
N TYR A 334 21.61 3.46 14.16
CA TYR A 334 20.49 2.59 13.85
C TYR A 334 20.92 1.40 12.99
N ILE A 335 20.32 0.25 13.26
CA ILE A 335 20.53 -0.99 12.51
C ILE A 335 19.35 -1.19 11.55
N ALA A 336 19.63 -1.36 10.27
CA ALA A 336 18.69 -1.79 9.26
C ALA A 336 19.01 -3.22 8.83
N PHE A 337 18.00 -3.99 8.44
CA PHE A 337 18.18 -5.38 8.02
C PHE A 337 17.86 -5.51 6.53
N LEU A 338 18.72 -6.22 5.79
CA LEU A 338 18.57 -6.46 4.37
C LEU A 338 18.97 -7.90 4.04
N ASP A 339 18.09 -8.65 3.40
CA ASP A 339 18.37 -9.99 2.92
C ASP A 339 19.23 -9.95 1.64
N GLN A 340 20.01 -11.00 1.40
CA GLN A 340 21.03 -11.07 0.35
C GLN A 340 20.49 -11.01 -1.10
N ASP A 341 19.20 -11.28 -1.28
CA ASP A 341 18.50 -11.36 -2.58
C ASP A 341 17.49 -10.22 -2.79
N ASP A 342 17.34 -9.32 -1.81
CA ASP A 342 16.37 -8.22 -1.81
C ASP A 342 17.02 -6.87 -2.16
N THR A 343 16.21 -5.84 -2.33
CA THR A 343 16.72 -4.50 -2.63
C THR A 343 16.00 -3.41 -1.85
N LEU A 344 16.70 -2.30 -1.60
CA LEU A 344 16.13 -1.10 -1.00
C LEU A 344 15.73 -0.10 -2.08
N ALA A 345 14.63 0.63 -1.87
CA ALA A 345 14.33 1.81 -2.64
C ALA A 345 15.45 2.84 -2.49
N ARG A 346 15.82 3.53 -3.57
CA ARG A 346 16.96 4.47 -3.60
C ARG A 346 16.88 5.58 -2.53
N TRP A 347 15.68 5.91 -2.07
CA TRP A 347 15.39 6.92 -1.04
C TRP A 347 15.07 6.34 0.34
N ALA A 348 15.27 5.05 0.56
CA ALA A 348 14.83 4.38 1.79
C ALA A 348 15.46 5.00 3.05
N LEU A 349 16.78 5.13 3.07
CA LEU A 349 17.49 5.70 4.23
C LEU A 349 17.18 7.20 4.44
N ASP A 350 16.96 7.97 3.38
CA ASP A 350 16.53 9.37 3.50
C ASP A 350 15.14 9.48 4.17
N ARG A 351 14.21 8.58 3.82
CA ARG A 351 12.89 8.53 4.48
C ARG A 351 13.02 8.17 5.95
N MET A 352 13.84 7.18 6.30
CA MET A 352 14.10 6.81 7.70
C MET A 352 14.76 7.96 8.48
N ALA A 353 15.76 8.62 7.91
CA ALA A 353 16.42 9.76 8.53
C ALA A 353 15.45 10.95 8.75
N ARG A 354 14.54 11.21 7.81
CA ARG A 354 13.50 12.23 7.98
C ARG A 354 12.51 11.87 9.08
N ALA A 355 12.10 10.61 9.15
CA ALA A 355 11.21 10.14 10.22
C ALA A 355 11.88 10.32 11.59
N LEU A 356 13.17 10.02 11.73
CA LEU A 356 13.93 10.22 12.97
C LEU A 356 14.07 11.70 13.35
N ARG A 357 14.17 12.61 12.38
CA ARG A 357 14.11 14.05 12.68
C ARG A 357 12.74 14.50 13.19
N GLN A 358 11.67 13.88 12.69
CA GLN A 358 10.31 14.17 13.13
C GLN A 358 9.96 13.52 14.47
N PHE A 359 10.52 12.33 14.71
CA PHE A 359 10.29 11.52 15.91
C PHE A 359 11.64 11.16 16.57
N PRO A 360 12.31 12.11 17.26
CA PRO A 360 13.67 11.88 17.80
C PRO A 360 13.75 10.75 18.83
N GLU A 361 12.65 10.43 19.50
CA GLU A 361 12.58 9.33 20.49
C GLU A 361 12.31 7.96 19.86
N ALA A 362 12.13 7.88 18.53
CA ALA A 362 11.87 6.62 17.87
C ALA A 362 13.03 5.64 18.07
N ALA A 363 12.69 4.44 18.51
CA ALA A 363 13.65 3.36 18.74
C ALA A 363 13.50 2.21 17.75
N LEU A 364 12.30 2.08 17.15
CA LEU A 364 11.99 1.09 16.12
C LEU A 364 11.15 1.74 15.04
N LEU A 365 11.59 1.60 13.78
CA LEU A 365 10.87 2.08 12.61
C LEU A 365 10.64 0.91 11.64
N TYR A 366 9.51 0.92 10.96
CA TYR A 366 9.22 -0.03 9.88
C TYR A 366 8.50 0.66 8.74
N SER A 367 8.71 0.17 7.52
CA SER A 367 8.09 0.73 6.31
C SER A 367 7.16 -0.26 5.63
N ASP A 368 6.47 0.20 4.59
CA ASP A 368 5.79 -0.67 3.64
C ASP A 368 6.81 -1.39 2.76
N GLU A 369 6.38 -2.49 2.15
CA GLU A 369 7.18 -3.32 1.25
C GLU A 369 6.37 -3.75 0.04
N ASP A 370 7.04 -4.20 -1.01
CA ASP A 370 6.43 -4.92 -2.13
C ASP A 370 7.30 -6.10 -2.54
N LYS A 371 6.94 -6.74 -3.65
CA LYS A 371 7.73 -7.85 -4.18
C LYS A 371 8.25 -7.55 -5.57
N ILE A 372 9.40 -8.16 -5.90
CA ILE A 372 9.96 -8.22 -7.25
C ILE A 372 9.70 -9.63 -7.80
N ASP A 373 9.02 -9.71 -8.95
CA ASP A 373 8.77 -10.98 -9.62
C ASP A 373 9.99 -11.47 -10.43
N GLU A 374 9.87 -12.64 -11.07
CA GLU A 374 10.92 -13.27 -11.88
C GLU A 374 11.34 -12.42 -13.11
N ASN A 375 10.53 -11.44 -13.50
CA ASN A 375 10.81 -10.53 -14.61
C ASN A 375 11.38 -9.18 -14.12
N GLY A 376 11.70 -9.06 -12.82
CA GLY A 376 12.14 -7.81 -12.22
C GLY A 376 11.03 -6.77 -12.05
N GLN A 377 9.74 -7.16 -12.16
CA GLN A 377 8.61 -6.25 -12.03
C GLN A 377 8.12 -6.20 -10.59
N ARG A 378 7.91 -5.00 -10.08
CA ARG A 378 7.34 -4.78 -8.74
C ARG A 378 5.86 -5.14 -8.73
N CYS A 379 5.45 -5.89 -7.69
CA CYS A 379 4.10 -6.42 -7.53
C CYS A 379 3.76 -6.64 -6.05
N GLU A 380 2.51 -6.96 -5.76
CA GLU A 380 2.03 -7.37 -4.43
C GLU A 380 2.47 -6.43 -3.29
N PRO A 381 2.12 -5.13 -3.35
CA PRO A 381 2.47 -4.20 -2.28
C PRO A 381 1.79 -4.59 -0.97
N HIS A 382 2.54 -4.48 0.12
CA HIS A 382 2.06 -4.64 1.48
C HIS A 382 2.13 -3.30 2.22
N PHE A 383 1.04 -2.54 2.18
CA PHE A 383 0.88 -1.31 2.95
C PHE A 383 0.50 -1.66 4.39
N LYS A 384 1.30 -1.21 5.34
CA LYS A 384 1.20 -1.60 6.73
C LYS A 384 0.45 -0.55 7.54
N PRO A 385 -0.30 -0.94 8.59
CA PRO A 385 -0.93 0.03 9.49
C PRO A 385 0.12 0.66 10.43
N ALA A 386 -0.27 1.73 11.12
CA ALA A 386 0.45 2.20 12.30
C ALA A 386 0.56 1.09 13.35
N TRP A 387 1.39 1.30 14.40
CA TRP A 387 1.64 0.33 15.46
C TRP A 387 0.35 -0.31 15.98
N ASN A 388 0.29 -1.63 15.90
CA ASN A 388 -0.83 -2.44 16.33
C ASN A 388 -0.31 -3.74 16.99
N PRO A 389 -0.31 -3.83 18.33
CA PRO A 389 0.18 -5.01 19.05
C PRO A 389 -0.61 -6.27 18.73
N ASP A 390 -1.95 -6.20 18.62
CA ASP A 390 -2.77 -7.38 18.33
C ASP A 390 -2.47 -7.95 16.93
N LEU A 391 -2.16 -7.10 15.97
CA LEU A 391 -1.74 -7.54 14.64
C LEU A 391 -0.34 -8.18 14.70
N LEU A 392 0.60 -7.59 15.46
CA LEU A 392 1.93 -8.18 15.65
C LEU A 392 1.84 -9.55 16.32
N HIS A 393 0.96 -9.73 17.28
CA HIS A 393 0.71 -11.03 17.94
C HIS A 393 -0.02 -12.05 17.02
N SER A 394 -0.53 -11.60 15.88
CA SER A 394 -1.21 -12.47 14.92
C SER A 394 -0.33 -12.81 13.70
N ILE A 395 0.59 -11.95 13.34
CA ILE A 395 1.54 -12.11 12.23
C ILE A 395 2.70 -11.12 12.39
N ASN A 396 3.93 -11.51 11.98
CA ASN A 396 5.03 -10.54 11.87
C ASN A 396 4.77 -9.58 10.71
N TYR A 397 3.93 -8.57 10.92
CA TYR A 397 3.59 -7.62 9.87
C TYR A 397 4.64 -6.52 9.66
N PHE A 398 5.62 -6.39 10.57
CA PHE A 398 6.70 -5.43 10.36
C PHE A 398 7.54 -5.80 9.15
N GLY A 399 7.82 -7.10 8.93
CA GLY A 399 8.56 -7.60 7.79
C GLY A 399 9.78 -6.75 7.47
N HIS A 400 9.80 -6.21 6.26
CA HIS A 400 10.84 -5.32 5.77
C HIS A 400 10.24 -3.94 5.35
N MET A 401 10.93 -2.82 5.35
CA MET A 401 12.23 -2.57 5.95
C MET A 401 12.05 -2.35 7.45
N LEU A 402 12.86 -3.00 8.25
CA LEU A 402 12.94 -2.82 9.70
C LEU A 402 14.21 -2.05 10.04
N VAL A 403 14.08 -1.02 10.90
CA VAL A 403 15.19 -0.22 11.41
C VAL A 403 15.04 -0.08 12.92
N VAL A 404 16.09 -0.43 13.67
CA VAL A 404 16.08 -0.46 15.14
C VAL A 404 17.29 0.32 15.66
N ARG A 405 17.10 1.11 16.71
CA ARG A 405 18.19 1.83 17.35
C ARG A 405 19.21 0.81 17.92
N ARG A 406 20.50 1.05 17.65
CA ARG A 406 21.57 0.08 17.95
C ARG A 406 21.62 -0.29 19.44
N ASP A 407 21.52 0.69 20.36
CA ASP A 407 21.53 0.43 21.81
C ASP A 407 20.38 -0.48 22.25
N LEU A 408 19.21 -0.39 21.59
CA LEU A 408 18.09 -1.29 21.85
C LEU A 408 18.40 -2.72 21.38
N VAL A 409 18.96 -2.89 20.18
CA VAL A 409 19.39 -4.22 19.68
C VAL A 409 20.40 -4.87 20.62
N GLU A 410 21.39 -4.08 21.10
CA GLU A 410 22.39 -4.52 22.06
C GLU A 410 21.75 -4.89 23.42
N ALA A 411 20.85 -4.05 23.93
CA ALA A 411 20.19 -4.27 25.22
C ALA A 411 19.34 -5.55 25.26
N VAL A 412 18.69 -5.88 24.12
CA VAL A 412 17.89 -7.14 24.03
C VAL A 412 18.73 -8.34 23.63
N GLY A 413 20.06 -8.19 23.43
CA GLY A 413 21.01 -9.26 23.15
C GLY A 413 21.06 -9.72 21.69
N GLY A 414 20.61 -8.90 20.73
CA GLY A 414 20.72 -9.20 19.30
C GLY A 414 19.90 -10.42 18.86
N PHE A 415 20.37 -11.13 17.83
CA PHE A 415 19.72 -12.35 17.33
C PHE A 415 20.02 -13.57 18.22
N ARG A 416 19.03 -14.40 18.44
CA ARG A 416 19.16 -15.62 19.24
C ARG A 416 19.19 -16.87 18.33
N ALA A 417 20.11 -17.78 18.60
CA ALA A 417 20.11 -19.10 17.97
C ALA A 417 18.85 -19.89 18.40
N GLY A 418 18.35 -20.72 17.49
CA GLY A 418 17.17 -21.55 17.73
C GLY A 418 15.86 -20.96 17.24
N PHE A 419 15.88 -19.73 16.72
CA PHE A 419 14.72 -19.08 16.08
C PHE A 419 14.94 -18.90 14.58
N ASP A 420 15.82 -19.67 13.96
CA ASP A 420 16.11 -19.59 12.53
C ASP A 420 14.83 -19.70 11.68
N GLY A 421 14.69 -18.76 10.74
CA GLY A 421 13.49 -18.55 9.91
C GLY A 421 12.42 -17.66 10.53
N SER A 422 12.54 -17.31 11.83
CA SER A 422 11.74 -16.29 12.54
C SER A 422 12.60 -15.49 13.53
N GLN A 423 13.91 -15.42 13.27
CA GLN A 423 14.88 -14.70 14.10
C GLN A 423 14.62 -13.19 14.14
N ASP A 424 14.09 -12.64 13.08
CA ASP A 424 13.62 -11.26 12.96
C ASP A 424 12.41 -11.00 13.85
N TYR A 425 11.43 -11.92 13.82
CA TYR A 425 10.24 -11.80 14.66
C TYR A 425 10.58 -11.93 16.14
N ASP A 426 11.46 -12.85 16.52
CA ASP A 426 11.99 -12.96 17.88
C ASP A 426 12.65 -11.66 18.36
N LEU A 427 13.50 -11.05 17.50
CA LEU A 427 14.15 -9.78 17.80
C LEU A 427 13.11 -8.65 17.97
N VAL A 428 12.15 -8.56 17.05
CA VAL A 428 11.08 -7.55 17.10
C VAL A 428 10.28 -7.65 18.40
N LEU A 429 9.85 -8.85 18.78
CA LEU A 429 9.07 -9.08 20.01
C LEU A 429 9.82 -8.62 21.26
N ARG A 430 11.13 -8.93 21.36
CA ARG A 430 11.98 -8.47 22.48
C ARG A 430 12.21 -6.95 22.45
N CYS A 431 12.34 -6.36 21.26
CA CYS A 431 12.47 -4.92 21.13
C CYS A 431 11.20 -4.18 21.59
N VAL A 432 10.02 -4.65 21.18
CA VAL A 432 8.76 -3.99 21.56
C VAL A 432 8.45 -4.10 23.04
N ASP A 433 8.93 -5.16 23.73
CA ASP A 433 8.83 -5.28 25.17
C ASP A 433 9.70 -4.26 25.94
N ALA A 434 10.80 -3.82 25.32
CA ALA A 434 11.78 -2.93 25.94
C ALA A 434 11.52 -1.44 25.74
N ILE A 435 10.52 -1.06 24.92
CA ILE A 435 10.24 0.32 24.52
C ILE A 435 8.77 0.71 24.70
N ARG A 436 8.50 2.00 24.70
CA ARG A 436 7.13 2.51 24.74
C ARG A 436 6.48 2.48 23.35
N PRO A 437 5.14 2.37 23.24
CA PRO A 437 4.41 2.41 21.97
C PRO A 437 4.68 3.64 21.10
N ASP A 438 4.94 4.80 21.70
CA ASP A 438 5.25 6.06 21.00
C ASP A 438 6.67 6.10 20.41
N GLN A 439 7.52 5.13 20.72
CA GLN A 439 8.84 4.95 20.14
C GLN A 439 8.85 3.99 18.93
N ILE A 440 7.67 3.45 18.56
CA ILE A 440 7.48 2.59 17.40
C ILE A 440 6.84 3.41 16.29
N VAL A 441 7.53 3.59 15.17
CA VAL A 441 7.11 4.50 14.11
C VAL A 441 6.93 3.76 12.79
N HIS A 442 5.73 3.82 12.21
CA HIS A 442 5.51 3.45 10.83
C HIS A 442 5.95 4.58 9.91
N VAL A 443 6.79 4.27 8.93
CA VAL A 443 7.25 5.19 7.88
C VAL A 443 6.53 4.84 6.58
N PRO A 444 5.43 5.52 6.23
CA PRO A 444 4.66 5.19 5.04
C PRO A 444 5.48 5.33 3.77
N GLY A 445 5.38 4.32 2.91
CA GLY A 445 6.07 4.24 1.63
C GLY A 445 6.76 2.89 1.44
N VAL A 446 6.77 2.42 0.21
CA VAL A 446 7.43 1.16 -0.15
C VAL A 446 8.93 1.43 -0.24
N LEU A 447 9.66 1.01 0.79
CA LEU A 447 11.10 1.26 0.92
C LEU A 447 11.95 0.00 0.75
N TYR A 448 11.31 -1.15 0.66
CA TYR A 448 11.94 -2.46 0.56
C TYR A 448 11.24 -3.31 -0.50
N HIS A 449 12.03 -4.03 -1.30
CA HIS A 449 11.55 -4.85 -2.40
C HIS A 449 11.99 -6.30 -2.20
N TRP A 450 11.04 -7.14 -1.83
CA TRP A 450 11.25 -8.55 -1.52
C TRP A 450 11.22 -9.41 -2.78
N ARG A 451 12.32 -10.09 -3.10
CA ARG A 451 12.43 -10.89 -4.32
C ARG A 451 11.72 -12.24 -4.18
N LYS A 452 10.94 -12.59 -5.20
CA LYS A 452 10.33 -13.92 -5.34
C LYS A 452 11.34 -14.89 -5.96
N SER A 453 12.29 -15.39 -5.15
CA SER A 453 13.24 -16.43 -5.59
C SER A 453 12.66 -17.84 -5.39
N HIS A 454 13.10 -18.83 -6.20
CA HIS A 454 12.72 -20.23 -6.00
C HIS A 454 13.17 -20.72 -4.61
N GLY A 455 12.22 -21.11 -3.76
CA GLY A 455 12.47 -21.51 -2.36
C GLY A 455 12.41 -20.39 -1.34
N SER A 456 12.16 -19.16 -1.75
CA SER A 456 11.88 -18.03 -0.85
C SER A 456 10.49 -18.17 -0.22
N THR A 457 10.35 -17.71 1.04
CA THR A 457 9.04 -17.56 1.72
C THR A 457 8.14 -16.56 1.00
N ALA A 458 8.68 -15.73 0.09
CA ALA A 458 7.93 -14.82 -0.76
C ALA A 458 7.04 -15.52 -1.79
N GLN A 459 7.42 -16.72 -2.26
CA GLN A 459 6.62 -17.50 -3.23
C GLN A 459 5.59 -18.41 -2.59
N VAL A 460 5.96 -19.11 -1.51
CA VAL A 460 5.09 -20.08 -0.85
C VAL A 460 5.07 -19.81 0.64
N LEU A 461 3.94 -19.36 1.15
CA LEU A 461 3.69 -19.24 2.58
C LEU A 461 3.97 -20.60 3.24
N GLY A 462 5.03 -20.70 4.06
CA GLY A 462 5.45 -21.96 4.70
C GLY A 462 6.61 -22.71 4.02
N ALA A 463 7.30 -22.12 3.04
CA ALA A 463 8.42 -22.77 2.32
C ALA A 463 9.58 -23.20 3.24
N LYS A 464 9.81 -22.52 4.38
CA LYS A 464 10.79 -22.94 5.40
C LYS A 464 10.08 -23.73 6.50
N ALA A 465 10.22 -25.05 6.50
CA ALA A 465 9.53 -25.97 7.43
C ALA A 465 9.76 -25.66 8.93
N GLY A 466 10.82 -24.93 9.29
CA GLY A 466 11.14 -24.52 10.67
C GLY A 466 10.62 -23.14 11.08
N ALA A 467 10.29 -22.24 10.14
CA ALA A 467 9.99 -20.85 10.44
C ALA A 467 8.73 -20.66 11.32
N HIS A 468 7.65 -21.35 10.98
CA HIS A 468 6.40 -21.22 11.73
C HIS A 468 6.48 -21.75 13.17
N PRO A 469 7.04 -22.92 13.45
CA PRO A 469 7.31 -23.36 14.82
C PRO A 469 8.20 -22.41 15.62
N SER A 470 9.26 -21.85 15.00
CA SER A 470 10.14 -20.87 15.62
C SER A 470 9.37 -19.60 15.99
N GLY A 471 8.46 -19.13 15.11
CA GLY A 471 7.61 -17.99 15.38
C GLY A 471 6.61 -18.25 16.52
N ILE A 472 6.01 -19.44 16.60
CA ILE A 472 5.16 -19.85 17.75
C ILE A 472 5.98 -19.84 19.03
N ALA A 473 7.22 -20.34 19.01
CA ALA A 473 8.08 -20.36 20.18
C ALA A 473 8.42 -18.93 20.63
N ALA A 474 8.85 -18.05 19.73
CA ALA A 474 9.16 -16.66 20.01
C ALA A 474 7.94 -15.91 20.62
N LEU A 475 6.78 -16.04 19.99
CA LEU A 475 5.55 -15.42 20.49
C LEU A 475 5.09 -16.03 21.82
N SER A 476 5.30 -17.33 22.04
CA SER A 476 4.96 -17.98 23.32
C SER A 476 5.83 -17.45 24.47
N GLU A 477 7.13 -17.25 24.23
CA GLU A 477 8.01 -16.62 25.23
C GLU A 477 7.58 -15.20 25.54
N HIS A 478 7.27 -14.40 24.51
CA HIS A 478 6.77 -13.03 24.66
C HIS A 478 5.45 -12.97 25.46
N MET A 479 4.55 -13.92 25.23
CA MET A 479 3.24 -13.98 25.88
C MET A 479 3.24 -14.64 27.26
N ALA A 480 4.31 -15.34 27.64
CA ALA A 480 4.40 -16.08 28.90
C ALA A 480 4.19 -15.20 30.15
N PRO A 481 4.71 -13.95 30.24
CA PRO A 481 4.53 -13.10 31.42
C PRO A 481 3.07 -12.77 31.74
N ILE A 482 2.20 -12.75 30.74
CA ILE A 482 0.76 -12.48 30.92
C ILE A 482 -0.08 -13.76 30.96
N GLY A 483 0.55 -14.94 30.88
CA GLY A 483 -0.12 -16.23 30.93
C GLY A 483 -1.00 -16.55 29.72
N ALA A 484 -0.75 -15.91 28.57
CA ALA A 484 -1.50 -16.18 27.35
C ALA A 484 -0.97 -17.44 26.63
N HIS A 485 -1.85 -18.12 25.91
CA HIS A 485 -1.51 -19.33 25.15
C HIS A 485 -1.46 -19.04 23.65
N VAL A 486 -0.37 -19.43 23.00
CA VAL A 486 -0.15 -19.28 21.56
C VAL A 486 -0.39 -20.60 20.83
N SER A 487 -1.05 -20.55 19.69
CA SER A 487 -1.29 -21.68 18.79
C SER A 487 -1.36 -21.22 17.34
N ASP A 488 -1.48 -22.17 16.41
CA ASP A 488 -1.73 -21.86 15.00
C ASP A 488 -2.96 -20.97 14.83
N GLY A 489 -2.82 -19.96 13.97
CA GLY A 489 -3.91 -19.09 13.55
C GLY A 489 -4.77 -19.71 12.44
N PRO A 490 -5.81 -18.99 11.98
CA PRO A 490 -6.73 -19.49 10.96
C PRO A 490 -6.15 -19.49 9.53
N PHE A 491 -5.01 -18.84 9.32
CA PHE A 491 -4.34 -18.73 8.02
C PHE A 491 -2.90 -19.26 8.11
N PRO A 492 -2.33 -19.75 7.01
CA PRO A 492 -0.90 -20.12 6.99
C PRO A 492 -0.02 -18.99 7.53
N THR A 493 0.98 -19.32 8.33
CA THR A 493 1.93 -18.38 8.96
C THR A 493 1.34 -17.37 9.94
N SER A 494 0.05 -17.50 10.30
CA SER A 494 -0.58 -16.69 11.32
C SER A 494 -0.62 -17.40 12.68
N TYR A 495 -0.71 -16.59 13.75
CA TYR A 495 -0.75 -17.04 15.13
C TYR A 495 -2.08 -16.68 15.77
N ARG A 496 -2.48 -17.45 16.77
CA ARG A 496 -3.63 -17.18 17.61
C ARG A 496 -3.21 -17.10 19.06
N VAL A 497 -3.39 -15.93 19.64
CA VAL A 497 -3.16 -15.70 21.09
C VAL A 497 -4.48 -15.80 21.83
N ARG A 498 -4.51 -16.61 22.90
CA ARG A 498 -5.62 -16.70 23.85
C ARG A 498 -5.19 -16.11 25.18
N TYR A 499 -5.73 -14.97 25.51
CA TYR A 499 -5.48 -14.29 26.78
C TYR A 499 -6.23 -15.00 27.92
N PRO A 500 -5.67 -15.06 29.14
CA PRO A 500 -6.38 -15.58 30.31
C PRO A 500 -7.57 -14.67 30.61
N MET A 501 -8.66 -15.30 31.01
CA MET A 501 -9.82 -14.54 31.49
C MET A 501 -9.52 -13.91 32.85
N PRO A 502 -9.77 -12.60 33.02
CA PRO A 502 -9.64 -11.94 34.33
C PRO A 502 -10.53 -12.60 35.37
N SER A 503 -10.05 -12.68 36.64
CA SER A 503 -10.84 -13.17 37.74
C SER A 503 -10.91 -12.08 38.85
N PRO A 504 -12.12 -11.56 39.19
CA PRO A 504 -13.42 -11.92 38.61
C PRO A 504 -13.61 -11.46 37.18
N ALA A 505 -14.46 -12.16 36.42
CA ALA A 505 -14.75 -11.79 35.04
C ALA A 505 -15.39 -10.38 34.98
N PRO A 506 -14.94 -9.49 34.08
CA PRO A 506 -15.51 -8.15 33.94
C PRO A 506 -16.93 -8.20 33.38
N LEU A 507 -17.76 -7.24 33.81
CA LEU A 507 -19.07 -7.01 33.20
C LEU A 507 -18.90 -6.35 31.83
N VAL A 508 -19.51 -6.94 30.80
CA VAL A 508 -19.49 -6.40 29.42
C VAL A 508 -20.88 -5.89 29.07
N SER A 509 -20.96 -4.63 28.66
CA SER A 509 -22.19 -4.03 28.13
C SER A 509 -22.17 -4.07 26.61
N ILE A 510 -23.19 -4.70 26.00
CA ILE A 510 -23.36 -4.76 24.55
C ILE A 510 -24.37 -3.70 24.14
N MET A 511 -23.94 -2.71 23.35
CA MET A 511 -24.81 -1.69 22.78
C MET A 511 -25.18 -2.05 21.35
N ILE A 512 -26.48 -2.16 21.06
CA ILE A 512 -26.99 -2.47 19.73
C ILE A 512 -27.76 -1.23 19.24
N PRO A 513 -27.23 -0.48 18.26
CA PRO A 513 -28.00 0.60 17.64
C PRO A 513 -29.13 0.01 16.79
N THR A 514 -30.35 0.49 16.95
CA THR A 514 -31.56 0.08 16.22
C THR A 514 -31.97 1.14 15.21
#